data_1c29da4cf51c1f2bb5c93657a0ae00f3
#
_entry.id   1c29da4cf51c1f2bb5c93657a0ae00f3
#
_cell.length_a   1.000
_cell.length_b   1.000
_cell.length_c   1.000
_cell.angle_alpha   90.00
_cell.angle_beta   90.00
_cell.angle_gamma   90.00
#
_symmetry.space_group_name_H-M   'P 1'
#
loop_
_entity.id
_entity.type
_entity.pdbx_description
1 polymer ?
#
loop_
_entity_poly.entity_id
_entity_poly.type
_entity_poly.pdbx_seq_one_letter_code
_entity_poly.pdbx_strand_id
1 'polypeptide(L)'
;TCALPIYPGEINGAFDCNTIGNISINSQIGIYGNMSCDEFSSDNAIPVAAKEQICESEAYILSDVIGQKTEKYSIKINKITDDSDKGLIIEITDPRLIDCTGGIVQGMSGSPIIQNGMLIGAVTHVFVNSPTKGYGTLAENMIDMTNTID
;
A
#
# COMPACT_ATOMS: atom_id res chain seq x y z
N THR A 1 10.52 -12.83 -17.36
CA THR A 1 11.54 -12.84 -16.29
C THR A 1 11.57 -11.45 -15.69
N CYS A 2 10.82 -11.22 -14.61
CA CYS A 2 11.05 -10.03 -13.79
C CYS A 2 12.46 -10.16 -13.23
N ALA A 3 13.39 -9.40 -13.77
CA ALA A 3 14.65 -9.18 -13.10
C ALA A 3 14.32 -8.42 -11.81
N LEU A 4 14.49 -9.09 -10.68
CA LEU A 4 14.40 -8.43 -9.38
C LEU A 4 15.46 -7.32 -9.39
N PRO A 5 15.08 -6.07 -9.16
CA PRO A 5 16.06 -5.03 -9.00
C PRO A 5 16.93 -5.39 -7.79
N ILE A 6 18.20 -5.08 -7.88
CA ILE A 6 19.13 -5.24 -6.76
C ILE A 6 18.79 -4.14 -5.76
N TYR A 7 17.90 -4.45 -4.81
CA TYR A 7 17.63 -3.57 -3.68
C TYR A 7 18.44 -4.02 -2.47
N PRO A 8 18.87 -3.06 -1.65
CA PRO A 8 19.69 -3.35 -0.48
C PRO A 8 18.96 -4.03 0.67
N GLY A 9 17.69 -4.41 0.53
CA GLY A 9 16.95 -5.04 1.60
C GLY A 9 15.59 -5.60 1.23
N GLU A 10 15.05 -6.37 2.14
CA GLU A 10 13.68 -6.90 2.14
C GLU A 10 13.10 -6.79 3.55
N ILE A 11 11.77 -6.72 3.66
CA ILE A 11 11.10 -6.80 4.95
C ILE A 11 10.99 -8.29 5.32
N ASN A 12 11.60 -8.68 6.44
CA ASN A 12 11.44 -10.00 7.02
C ASN A 12 10.32 -9.99 8.05
N GLY A 13 9.29 -10.80 7.82
CA GLY A 13 8.17 -10.99 8.73
C GLY A 13 8.35 -12.21 9.63
N ALA A 14 7.69 -12.19 10.78
CA ALA A 14 7.47 -13.37 11.60
C ALA A 14 6.13 -14.01 11.22
N PHE A 15 6.08 -15.36 11.25
CA PHE A 15 4.85 -16.11 11.04
C PHE A 15 4.27 -16.52 12.39
N ASP A 16 3.00 -16.16 12.62
CA ASP A 16 2.20 -16.73 13.70
C ASP A 16 1.31 -17.85 13.14
N CYS A 17 1.10 -18.88 13.93
CA CYS A 17 0.28 -20.04 13.54
C CYS A 17 -1.23 -19.81 13.75
N ASN A 18 -1.64 -18.65 14.22
CA ASN A 18 -3.04 -18.34 14.45
C ASN A 18 -3.74 -17.94 13.14
N THR A 19 -4.83 -18.64 12.83
CA THR A 19 -5.70 -18.29 11.71
C THR A 19 -6.54 -17.07 12.09
N ILE A 20 -6.37 -15.96 11.37
CA ILE A 20 -7.09 -14.71 11.61
C ILE A 20 -8.24 -14.47 10.62
N GLY A 21 -8.38 -15.34 9.61
CA GLY A 21 -9.44 -15.20 8.60
C GLY A 21 -9.25 -16.14 7.42
N ASN A 22 -10.10 -15.98 6.43
CA ASN A 22 -10.09 -16.74 5.18
C ASN A 22 -9.95 -15.82 3.99
N ILE A 23 -9.10 -16.18 3.02
CA ILE A 23 -8.98 -15.48 1.73
C ILE A 23 -10.03 -16.07 0.79
N SER A 24 -10.91 -15.22 0.26
CA SER A 24 -11.93 -15.57 -0.74
C SER A 24 -11.47 -15.23 -2.15
N ILE A 25 -10.74 -14.14 -2.33
CA ILE A 25 -10.24 -13.70 -3.63
C ILE A 25 -8.74 -13.43 -3.51
N ASN A 26 -7.98 -13.91 -4.50
CA ASN A 26 -6.58 -13.58 -4.71
C ASN A 26 -6.43 -13.04 -6.14
N SER A 27 -6.09 -11.77 -6.26
CA SER A 27 -6.03 -11.05 -7.55
C SER A 27 -4.77 -10.19 -7.66
N GLN A 28 -4.56 -9.57 -8.81
CA GLN A 28 -3.43 -8.67 -9.03
C GLN A 28 -3.49 -7.38 -8.20
N ILE A 29 -4.69 -6.98 -7.76
CA ILE A 29 -4.88 -5.78 -6.93
C ILE A 29 -4.93 -6.09 -5.44
N GLY A 30 -4.74 -7.34 -5.03
CA GLY A 30 -4.66 -7.73 -3.62
C GLY A 30 -5.38 -9.02 -3.29
N ILE A 31 -5.37 -9.34 -1.99
CA ILE A 31 -6.10 -10.45 -1.39
C ILE A 31 -7.30 -9.90 -0.62
N TYR A 32 -8.43 -10.57 -0.70
CA TYR A 32 -9.69 -10.17 -0.07
C TYR A 32 -10.33 -11.37 0.62
N GLY A 33 -10.97 -11.13 1.74
CA GLY A 33 -11.58 -12.20 2.51
C GLY A 33 -12.21 -11.71 3.81
N ASN A 34 -12.62 -12.65 4.64
CA ASN A 34 -13.26 -12.37 5.91
C ASN A 34 -12.29 -12.62 7.07
N MET A 35 -12.17 -11.63 7.97
CA MET A 35 -11.43 -11.78 9.21
C MET A 35 -12.35 -12.29 10.33
N SER A 36 -11.83 -13.18 11.15
CA SER A 36 -12.54 -13.79 12.28
C SER A 36 -12.04 -13.32 13.65
N CYS A 37 -11.20 -12.27 13.68
CA CYS A 37 -10.68 -11.73 14.93
C CYS A 37 -11.27 -10.35 15.24
N ASP A 38 -11.66 -10.15 16.50
CA ASP A 38 -12.20 -8.88 17.03
C ASP A 38 -11.09 -7.88 17.44
N GLU A 39 -9.84 -8.13 17.05
CA GLU A 39 -8.67 -7.32 17.47
C GLU A 39 -8.59 -5.97 16.75
N PHE A 40 -9.38 -5.76 15.71
CA PHE A 40 -9.39 -4.50 14.97
C PHE A 40 -10.51 -3.59 15.47
N SER A 41 -10.11 -2.61 16.27
CA SER A 41 -11.03 -1.57 16.75
C SER A 41 -11.42 -0.63 15.61
N SER A 42 -12.71 -0.31 15.52
CA SER A 42 -13.25 0.72 14.63
C SER A 42 -12.89 2.15 15.06
N ASP A 43 -12.29 2.31 16.23
CA ASP A 43 -12.04 3.62 16.85
C ASP A 43 -11.08 4.51 16.05
N ASN A 44 -10.28 3.90 15.16
CA ASN A 44 -9.34 4.60 14.28
C ASN A 44 -9.72 4.48 12.80
N ALA A 45 -10.97 4.19 12.48
CA ALA A 45 -11.42 4.11 11.10
C ALA A 45 -11.25 5.47 10.40
N ILE A 46 -10.69 5.44 9.19
CA ILE A 46 -10.56 6.61 8.33
C ILE A 46 -11.44 6.46 7.09
N PRO A 47 -12.00 7.56 6.56
CA PRO A 47 -12.84 7.48 5.37
C PRO A 47 -12.02 7.06 4.15
N VAL A 48 -12.68 6.38 3.22
CA VAL A 48 -12.13 6.04 1.90
C VAL A 48 -12.47 7.17 0.93
N ALA A 49 -11.50 7.62 0.16
CA ALA A 49 -11.71 8.63 -0.87
C ALA A 49 -12.22 8.00 -2.16
N ALA A 50 -13.17 8.66 -2.81
CA ALA A 50 -13.46 8.43 -4.22
C ALA A 50 -12.31 8.97 -5.08
N LYS A 51 -12.13 8.42 -6.28
CA LYS A 51 -11.05 8.80 -7.20
C LYS A 51 -10.98 10.31 -7.47
N GLU A 52 -12.13 10.96 -7.62
CA GLU A 52 -12.26 12.40 -7.90
C GLU A 52 -11.79 13.30 -6.74
N GLN A 53 -11.64 12.74 -5.55
CA GLN A 53 -11.16 13.45 -4.37
C GLN A 53 -9.63 13.40 -4.23
N ILE A 54 -8.96 12.57 -5.04
CA ILE A 54 -7.51 12.39 -5.00
C ILE A 54 -6.85 13.50 -5.82
N CYS A 55 -5.76 14.05 -5.29
CA CYS A 55 -5.00 15.10 -5.96
C CYS A 55 -3.57 14.62 -6.28
N GLU A 56 -3.03 15.06 -7.42
CA GLU A 56 -1.61 14.90 -7.78
C GLU A 56 -0.73 15.81 -6.93
N SER A 57 -0.59 15.48 -5.66
CA SER A 57 0.08 16.28 -4.65
C SER A 57 0.72 15.40 -3.57
N GLU A 58 1.09 15.98 -2.45
CA GLU A 58 1.65 15.27 -1.31
C GLU A 58 0.64 14.34 -0.66
N ALA A 59 1.14 13.21 -0.19
CA ALA A 59 0.44 12.19 0.58
C ALA A 59 1.45 11.50 1.53
N TYR A 60 1.02 10.49 2.24
CA TYR A 60 1.94 9.65 3.01
C TYR A 60 1.51 8.18 2.97
N ILE A 61 2.48 7.31 3.17
CA ILE A 61 2.25 5.89 3.43
C ILE A 61 2.46 5.58 4.90
N LEU A 62 1.79 4.53 5.39
CA LEU A 62 2.07 3.94 6.69
C LEU A 62 2.86 2.66 6.49
N SER A 63 4.00 2.54 7.17
CA SER A 63 4.84 1.34 7.12
C SER A 63 5.65 1.20 8.40
N ASP A 64 6.02 -0.02 8.73
CA ASP A 64 6.90 -0.39 9.85
C ASP A 64 8.30 -0.82 9.39
N VAL A 65 8.69 -0.45 8.18
CA VAL A 65 9.94 -0.84 7.54
C VAL A 65 11.20 -0.39 8.31
N ILE A 66 11.10 0.68 9.10
CA ILE A 66 12.18 1.17 9.96
C ILE A 66 11.80 0.95 11.42
N GLY A 67 11.99 -0.27 11.92
CA GLY A 67 11.74 -0.60 13.32
C GLY A 67 10.48 -1.41 13.56
N GLN A 68 9.92 -1.33 14.78
CA GLN A 68 8.76 -2.11 15.21
C GLN A 68 7.48 -1.27 15.34
N LYS A 69 7.49 -0.05 14.82
CA LYS A 69 6.34 0.85 14.89
C LYS A 69 5.97 1.33 13.51
N THR A 70 4.68 1.32 13.25
CA THR A 70 4.13 1.94 12.05
C THR A 70 4.36 3.44 12.07
N GLU A 71 5.06 3.94 11.07
CA GLU A 71 5.38 5.36 10.90
C GLU A 71 4.80 5.90 9.58
N LYS A 72 4.71 7.23 9.53
CA LYS A 72 4.31 7.97 8.33
C LYS A 72 5.55 8.33 7.52
N TYR A 73 5.52 7.98 6.23
CA TYR A 73 6.56 8.38 5.27
C TYR A 73 5.96 9.20 4.15
N SER A 74 6.54 10.37 3.91
CA SER A 74 6.07 11.31 2.88
C SER A 74 6.25 10.73 1.49
N ILE A 75 5.24 10.90 0.67
CA ILE A 75 5.24 10.56 -0.76
C ILE A 75 4.58 11.66 -1.56
N LYS A 76 4.74 11.61 -2.86
CA LYS A 76 4.00 12.43 -3.82
C LYS A 76 3.20 11.54 -4.76
N ILE A 77 1.96 11.90 -5.00
CA ILE A 77 1.16 11.35 -6.09
C ILE A 77 1.53 12.11 -7.36
N ASN A 78 2.21 11.43 -8.27
CA ASN A 78 2.67 12.02 -9.53
C ASN A 78 1.61 11.95 -10.63
N LYS A 79 0.77 10.91 -10.60
CA LYS A 79 -0.29 10.72 -11.59
C LYS A 79 -1.39 9.81 -11.08
N ILE A 80 -2.61 10.11 -11.49
CA ILE A 80 -3.80 9.28 -11.29
C ILE A 80 -4.22 8.75 -12.66
N THR A 81 -4.51 7.45 -12.76
CA THR A 81 -4.86 6.79 -14.02
C THR A 81 -6.17 6.00 -13.87
N ASP A 82 -6.71 5.52 -15.00
CA ASP A 82 -7.89 4.64 -15.03
C ASP A 82 -7.53 3.16 -14.97
N ASP A 83 -6.26 2.84 -14.78
CA ASP A 83 -5.79 1.45 -14.67
C ASP A 83 -6.21 0.87 -13.31
N SER A 84 -6.85 -0.29 -13.30
CA SER A 84 -7.34 -0.93 -12.08
C SER A 84 -6.21 -1.32 -11.13
N ASP A 85 -5.09 -1.76 -11.68
CA ASP A 85 -3.96 -2.29 -10.91
C ASP A 85 -2.94 -1.22 -10.55
N LYS A 86 -2.84 -0.19 -11.40
CA LYS A 86 -1.82 0.86 -11.38
C LYS A 86 -2.44 2.25 -11.40
N GLY A 87 -3.56 2.41 -10.67
CA GLY A 87 -4.34 3.64 -10.62
C GLY A 87 -3.59 4.86 -10.08
N LEU A 88 -2.53 4.64 -9.30
CA LEU A 88 -1.66 5.68 -8.75
C LEU A 88 -0.22 5.46 -9.17
N ILE A 89 0.45 6.55 -9.62
CA ILE A 89 1.91 6.61 -9.74
C ILE A 89 2.41 7.45 -8.58
N ILE A 90 3.23 6.85 -7.74
CA ILE A 90 3.74 7.46 -6.51
C ILE A 90 5.25 7.62 -6.54
N GLU A 91 5.75 8.56 -5.76
CA GLU A 91 7.18 8.79 -5.55
C GLU A 91 7.45 9.00 -4.06
N ILE A 92 8.38 8.22 -3.51
CA ILE A 92 8.86 8.41 -2.14
C ILE A 92 9.64 9.72 -2.06
N THR A 93 9.27 10.58 -1.13
CA THR A 93 9.94 11.86 -0.87
C THR A 93 10.52 11.96 0.54
N ASP A 94 10.20 10.99 1.41
CA ASP A 94 10.72 10.96 2.78
C ASP A 94 12.20 10.57 2.79
N PRO A 95 13.10 11.46 3.25
CA PRO A 95 14.53 11.17 3.27
C PRO A 95 14.88 10.01 4.19
N ARG A 96 14.14 9.80 5.29
CA ARG A 96 14.40 8.69 6.22
C ARG A 96 14.22 7.34 5.53
N LEU A 97 13.15 7.22 4.73
CA LEU A 97 12.87 6.00 3.98
C LEU A 97 13.89 5.81 2.86
N ILE A 98 14.22 6.87 2.13
CA ILE A 98 15.23 6.83 1.05
C ILE A 98 16.60 6.44 1.60
N ASP A 99 17.04 7.04 2.70
CA ASP A 99 18.35 6.76 3.32
C ASP A 99 18.43 5.33 3.86
N CYS A 100 17.32 4.79 4.37
CA CYS A 100 17.28 3.45 4.95
C CYS A 100 17.16 2.34 3.89
N THR A 101 16.28 2.51 2.90
CA THR A 101 15.90 1.43 1.96
C THR A 101 16.20 1.74 0.49
N GLY A 102 16.58 2.97 0.18
CA GLY A 102 16.73 3.44 -1.20
C GLY A 102 15.41 3.70 -1.94
N GLY A 103 14.26 3.50 -1.28
CA GLY A 103 12.92 3.68 -1.84
C GLY A 103 11.97 2.55 -1.45
N ILE A 104 11.11 2.15 -2.38
CA ILE A 104 10.14 1.07 -2.18
C ILE A 104 10.86 -0.28 -2.26
N VAL A 105 10.75 -1.09 -1.22
CA VAL A 105 11.35 -2.43 -1.13
C VAL A 105 10.27 -3.52 -1.10
N GLN A 106 10.69 -4.74 -1.37
CA GLN A 106 9.85 -5.91 -1.25
C GLN A 106 9.28 -6.04 0.17
N GLY A 107 7.98 -6.29 0.27
CA GLY A 107 7.24 -6.33 1.54
C GLY A 107 6.44 -5.06 1.84
N MET A 108 6.69 -3.94 1.15
CA MET A 108 5.90 -2.72 1.29
C MET A 108 4.56 -2.76 0.53
N SER A 109 4.33 -3.77 -0.31
CA SER A 109 3.05 -3.94 -0.98
C SER A 109 1.92 -4.09 0.04
N GLY A 110 0.83 -3.35 -0.15
CA GLY A 110 -0.26 -3.24 0.81
C GLY A 110 -0.13 -2.08 1.81
N SER A 111 1.01 -1.38 1.86
CA SER A 111 1.14 -0.16 2.67
C SER A 111 0.06 0.85 2.28
N PRO A 112 -0.81 1.29 3.23
CA PRO A 112 -1.89 2.21 2.91
C PRO A 112 -1.35 3.58 2.53
N ILE A 113 -1.96 4.17 1.49
CA ILE A 113 -1.66 5.52 1.02
C ILE A 113 -2.77 6.44 1.52
N ILE A 114 -2.39 7.50 2.22
CA ILE A 114 -3.32 8.42 2.86
C ILE A 114 -3.06 9.85 2.39
N GLN A 115 -4.12 10.52 1.99
CA GLN A 115 -4.12 11.92 1.59
C GLN A 115 -5.30 12.65 2.26
N ASN A 116 -5.05 13.81 2.84
CA ASN A 116 -6.07 14.63 3.51
C ASN A 116 -6.89 13.86 4.58
N GLY A 117 -6.28 12.88 5.25
CA GLY A 117 -6.95 12.06 6.26
C GLY A 117 -7.84 10.94 5.71
N MET A 118 -7.83 10.70 4.40
CA MET A 118 -8.60 9.65 3.73
C MET A 118 -7.68 8.58 3.15
N LEU A 119 -8.12 7.33 3.18
CA LEU A 119 -7.47 6.24 2.47
C LEU A 119 -7.73 6.39 0.98
N ILE A 120 -6.67 6.60 0.19
CA ILE A 120 -6.77 6.76 -1.27
C ILE A 120 -6.33 5.51 -2.04
N GLY A 121 -5.58 4.61 -1.40
CA GLY A 121 -5.09 3.40 -2.05
C GLY A 121 -4.06 2.64 -1.22
N ALA A 122 -3.40 1.72 -1.88
CA ALA A 122 -2.30 0.94 -1.30
C ALA A 122 -1.15 0.79 -2.30
N VAL A 123 0.08 0.74 -1.80
CA VAL A 123 1.28 0.48 -2.61
C VAL A 123 1.20 -0.93 -3.20
N THR A 124 1.56 -1.09 -4.47
CA THR A 124 1.54 -2.40 -5.15
C THR A 124 2.90 -2.79 -5.71
N HIS A 125 3.48 -1.99 -6.59
CA HIS A 125 4.70 -2.35 -7.32
C HIS A 125 5.71 -1.19 -7.31
N VAL A 126 6.98 -1.53 -7.46
CA VAL A 126 8.08 -0.58 -7.61
C VAL A 126 8.52 -0.51 -9.07
N PHE A 127 9.03 0.63 -9.52
CA PHE A 127 9.62 0.77 -10.84
C PHE A 127 11.00 0.10 -10.87
N VAL A 128 11.23 -0.74 -11.86
CA VAL A 128 12.47 -1.52 -12.00
C VAL A 128 13.73 -0.63 -12.01
N ASN A 129 13.65 0.54 -12.66
CA ASN A 129 14.80 1.44 -12.83
C ASN A 129 14.76 2.68 -11.93
N SER A 130 13.79 2.77 -11.02
CA SER A 130 13.63 3.93 -10.14
C SER A 130 12.97 3.51 -8.82
N PRO A 131 13.77 3.06 -7.84
CA PRO A 131 13.24 2.52 -6.58
C PRO A 131 12.39 3.48 -5.77
N THR A 132 12.61 4.77 -5.95
CA THR A 132 11.79 5.81 -5.29
C THR A 132 10.40 5.95 -5.92
N LYS A 133 10.16 5.33 -7.08
CA LYS A 133 8.86 5.40 -7.78
C LYS A 133 8.18 4.05 -7.81
N GLY A 134 6.86 4.08 -7.79
CA GLY A 134 6.06 2.87 -7.84
C GLY A 134 4.61 3.13 -8.23
N TYR A 135 3.85 2.06 -8.17
CA TYR A 135 2.42 2.07 -8.41
C TYR A 135 1.66 1.83 -7.11
N GLY A 136 0.43 2.31 -7.08
CA GLY A 136 -0.58 1.95 -6.11
C GLY A 136 -1.90 1.66 -6.78
N THR A 137 -2.70 0.79 -6.16
CA THR A 137 -4.10 0.61 -6.51
C THR A 137 -4.96 1.63 -5.79
N LEU A 138 -6.10 2.01 -6.38
CA LEU A 138 -7.07 2.89 -5.75
C LEU A 138 -7.85 2.14 -4.65
N ALA A 139 -8.12 2.79 -3.53
CA ALA A 139 -8.92 2.22 -2.45
C ALA A 139 -10.35 1.91 -2.91
N GLU A 140 -10.93 2.72 -3.78
CA GLU A 140 -12.23 2.48 -4.41
C GLU A 140 -12.27 1.11 -5.12
N ASN A 141 -11.26 0.79 -5.94
CA ASN A 141 -11.18 -0.51 -6.61
C ASN A 141 -11.08 -1.67 -5.62
N MET A 142 -10.39 -1.46 -4.49
CA MET A 142 -10.29 -2.47 -3.43
C MET A 142 -11.64 -2.70 -2.74
N ILE A 143 -12.41 -1.64 -2.49
CA ILE A 143 -13.76 -1.74 -1.91
C ILE A 143 -14.71 -2.46 -2.88
N ASP A 144 -14.65 -2.14 -4.15
CA ASP A 144 -15.48 -2.80 -5.18
C ASP A 144 -15.22 -4.30 -5.22
N MET A 145 -13.95 -4.72 -5.12
CA MET A 145 -13.60 -6.15 -5.02
C MET A 145 -14.15 -6.79 -3.74
N THR A 146 -14.10 -6.08 -2.62
CA THR A 146 -14.64 -6.57 -1.35
C THR A 146 -16.15 -6.80 -1.44
N ASN A 147 -16.88 -5.92 -2.11
CA ASN A 147 -18.33 -6.03 -2.32
C ASN A 147 -18.74 -7.22 -3.21
N THR A 148 -17.81 -7.88 -3.87
CA THR A 148 -18.07 -9.11 -4.65
C THR A 148 -17.93 -10.39 -3.83
N ILE A 149 -17.55 -10.30 -2.56
CA ILE A 149 -17.44 -11.44 -1.65
C ILE A 149 -18.81 -11.64 -0.99
N ASP A 150 -19.47 -12.76 -1.29
CA ASP A 150 -20.71 -13.20 -0.65
C ASP A 150 -20.48 -13.82 0.75
#